data_0b8228961877ee7a733bcb1a1e917096
#
_entry.id   0b8228961877ee7a733bcb1a1e917096
#
_cell.length_a   1.000
_cell.length_b   1.000
_cell.length_c   1.000
_cell.angle_alpha   90.00
_cell.angle_beta   90.00
_cell.angle_gamma   90.00
#
_symmetry.space_group_name_H-M   'P 1'
#
loop_
_entity.id
_entity.type
_entity.pdbx_description
1 polymer ?
#
loop_
_entity_poly.entity_id
_entity_poly.type
_entity_poly.pdbx_seq_one_letter_code
_entity_poly.pdbx_strand_id
1 'polypeptide(L)'
;MENNIDLNVYFCFVNRPCTGGDFVNLDHVRTLRKLGINASILLAGNQSEEIVNSFGSLPVVILNEEIEFSSQGIFIVPEVMQVLYDLASKMTVFPRMIMHNQNPFYTGYGFLSAQHINEHRLERIIVPSSYTKYKLQEIGVTKPIDIIHPYIPDYFKPAEKQREVIQIAFSRRKRSAEFDIFKFYFLSLYSHKHSVNFVNIQGLTREEVAKVMSEAAIFISFAERESLGLMTLEAMASGCHVLGFSGYTDIYNNEVIDDSVGDWIGEGEYTLFAQKVCQAIDDFVNEKMNLKIENGLRLIEQRFRIRHFEQGVKRVYGNIFDYDLENSRS
;
A
#
# COMPACT_ATOMS: atom_id res chain seq x y z
N MET A 1 -33.70 -13.87 14.96
CA MET A 1 -32.65 -14.83 15.35
C MET A 1 -31.39 -14.30 14.76
N GLU A 2 -30.57 -13.64 15.59
CA GLU A 2 -29.23 -13.19 15.18
C GLU A 2 -28.40 -14.45 15.00
N ASN A 3 -28.11 -14.79 13.77
CA ASN A 3 -27.10 -15.80 13.45
C ASN A 3 -25.74 -15.20 13.86
N ASN A 4 -25.38 -15.41 15.12
CA ASN A 4 -24.02 -15.14 15.59
C ASN A 4 -23.12 -16.18 14.88
N ILE A 5 -22.65 -15.85 13.69
CA ILE A 5 -21.65 -16.65 13.00
C ILE A 5 -20.37 -16.43 13.80
N ASP A 6 -19.92 -17.45 14.51
CA ASP A 6 -18.66 -17.45 15.28
C ASP A 6 -17.47 -17.53 14.30
N LEU A 7 -17.42 -16.54 13.41
CA LEU A 7 -16.47 -16.43 12.32
C LEU A 7 -15.29 -15.59 12.77
N ASN A 8 -14.18 -16.22 13.05
CA ASN A 8 -12.94 -15.55 13.47
C ASN A 8 -12.01 -15.36 12.28
N VAL A 9 -11.59 -14.12 12.03
CA VAL A 9 -10.62 -13.77 10.99
C VAL A 9 -9.31 -13.33 11.64
N TYR A 10 -8.23 -13.98 11.30
CA TYR A 10 -6.91 -13.73 11.86
C TYR A 10 -5.97 -13.20 10.80
N PHE A 11 -5.55 -11.95 10.94
CA PHE A 11 -4.51 -11.35 10.10
C PHE A 11 -3.14 -11.67 10.68
N CYS A 12 -2.35 -12.43 9.95
CA CYS A 12 -1.02 -12.84 10.37
C CYS A 12 -0.01 -11.71 10.12
N PHE A 13 0.73 -11.33 11.16
CA PHE A 13 1.75 -10.29 11.09
C PHE A 13 3.14 -10.85 11.34
N VAL A 14 4.12 -10.28 10.66
CA VAL A 14 5.54 -10.54 10.92
C VAL A 14 5.96 -9.79 12.18
N ASN A 15 6.79 -10.44 13.00
CA ASN A 15 7.34 -9.83 14.22
C ASN A 15 8.39 -8.77 13.89
N ARG A 16 7.95 -7.59 13.53
CA ARG A 16 8.75 -6.40 13.24
C ARG A 16 7.88 -5.14 13.32
N PRO A 17 8.46 -3.93 13.44
CA PRO A 17 7.71 -2.68 13.35
C PRO A 17 6.88 -2.59 12.06
N CYS A 18 5.68 -2.02 12.16
CA CYS A 18 4.73 -1.89 11.06
C CYS A 18 5.30 -1.09 9.88
N THR A 19 5.03 -1.58 8.69
CA THR A 19 5.33 -0.91 7.42
C THR A 19 4.02 -0.53 6.69
N GLY A 20 4.13 0.08 5.51
CA GLY A 20 2.95 0.47 4.73
C GLY A 20 1.97 -0.68 4.50
N GLY A 21 2.47 -1.89 4.19
CA GLY A 21 1.62 -3.06 4.02
C GLY A 21 0.94 -3.54 5.31
N ASP A 22 1.62 -3.39 6.44
CA ASP A 22 1.02 -3.75 7.74
C ASP A 22 -0.13 -2.79 8.09
N PHE A 23 0.01 -1.50 7.81
CA PHE A 23 -1.09 -0.54 7.98
C PHE A 23 -2.32 -0.89 7.13
N VAL A 24 -2.12 -1.38 5.91
CA VAL A 24 -3.22 -1.88 5.07
C VAL A 24 -3.93 -3.06 5.76
N ASN A 25 -3.18 -4.02 6.32
CA ASN A 25 -3.77 -5.13 7.09
C ASN A 25 -4.55 -4.65 8.32
N LEU A 26 -4.02 -3.65 9.06
CA LEU A 26 -4.74 -3.06 10.20
C LEU A 26 -6.05 -2.39 9.77
N ASP A 27 -6.07 -1.76 8.61
CA ASP A 27 -7.28 -1.15 8.05
C ASP A 27 -8.33 -2.21 7.67
N HIS A 28 -7.91 -3.37 7.15
CA HIS A 28 -8.81 -4.53 6.96
C HIS A 28 -9.40 -4.99 8.29
N VAL A 29 -8.57 -5.18 9.32
CA VAL A 29 -9.05 -5.59 10.67
C VAL A 29 -10.06 -4.59 11.22
N ARG A 30 -9.75 -3.27 11.18
CA ARG A 30 -10.66 -2.22 11.65
C ARG A 30 -12.00 -2.25 10.93
N THR A 31 -11.95 -2.38 9.60
CA THR A 31 -13.16 -2.37 8.77
C THR A 31 -14.02 -3.60 8.99
N LEU A 32 -13.43 -4.80 9.07
CA LEU A 32 -14.16 -6.02 9.38
C LEU A 32 -14.84 -5.94 10.76
N ARG A 33 -14.13 -5.43 11.76
CA ARG A 33 -14.71 -5.23 13.10
C ARG A 33 -15.85 -4.22 13.10
N LYS A 34 -15.73 -3.13 12.35
CA LYS A 34 -16.83 -2.16 12.15
C LYS A 34 -18.05 -2.83 11.52
N LEU A 35 -17.86 -3.84 10.68
CA LEU A 35 -18.93 -4.65 10.08
C LEU A 35 -19.44 -5.79 10.98
N GLY A 36 -19.01 -5.86 12.24
CA GLY A 36 -19.44 -6.89 13.19
C GLY A 36 -18.72 -8.23 13.07
N ILE A 37 -17.69 -8.34 12.22
CA ILE A 37 -16.88 -9.56 12.07
C ILE A 37 -15.78 -9.57 13.13
N ASN A 38 -15.60 -10.73 13.79
CA ASN A 38 -14.53 -10.90 14.78
C ASN A 38 -13.17 -11.05 14.09
N ALA A 39 -12.52 -9.92 13.79
CA ALA A 39 -11.21 -9.86 13.18
C ALA A 39 -10.14 -9.49 14.21
N SER A 40 -8.99 -10.17 14.18
CA SER A 40 -7.89 -10.00 15.12
C SER A 40 -6.53 -10.06 14.42
N ILE A 41 -5.51 -9.51 15.05
CA ILE A 41 -4.12 -9.65 14.65
C ILE A 41 -3.59 -10.96 15.22
N LEU A 42 -2.93 -11.77 14.42
CA LEU A 42 -2.26 -13.00 14.84
C LEU A 42 -0.75 -12.83 14.77
N LEU A 43 -0.08 -13.03 15.89
CA LEU A 43 1.37 -12.99 16.02
C LEU A 43 1.92 -14.36 16.43
N ALA A 44 3.03 -14.75 15.86
CA ALA A 44 3.73 -15.97 16.23
C ALA A 44 4.75 -15.70 17.35
N GLY A 45 4.70 -16.47 18.43
CA GLY A 45 5.65 -16.44 19.54
C GLY A 45 5.58 -15.19 20.42
N ASN A 46 6.56 -15.08 21.34
CA ASN A 46 6.63 -13.95 22.28
C ASN A 46 6.98 -12.66 21.56
N GLN A 47 6.25 -11.59 21.85
CA GLN A 47 6.36 -10.29 21.21
C GLN A 47 6.82 -9.24 22.22
N SER A 48 7.55 -8.22 21.73
CA SER A 48 7.83 -7.05 22.56
C SER A 48 6.55 -6.20 22.74
N GLU A 49 6.43 -5.56 23.91
CA GLU A 49 5.32 -4.64 24.18
C GLU A 49 5.24 -3.51 23.14
N GLU A 50 6.37 -3.05 22.61
CA GLU A 50 6.44 -2.01 21.59
C GLU A 50 5.69 -2.43 20.32
N ILE A 51 5.88 -3.68 19.86
CA ILE A 51 5.20 -4.21 18.68
C ILE A 51 3.69 -4.33 18.95
N VAL A 52 3.31 -4.89 20.10
CA VAL A 52 1.89 -5.01 20.46
C VAL A 52 1.22 -3.63 20.55
N ASN A 53 1.89 -2.66 21.17
CA ASN A 53 1.38 -1.30 21.30
C ASN A 53 1.26 -0.58 19.95
N SER A 54 2.03 -0.94 18.93
CA SER A 54 1.95 -0.37 17.58
C SER A 54 0.60 -0.68 16.88
N PHE A 55 -0.15 -1.68 17.34
CA PHE A 55 -1.47 -2.05 16.81
C PHE A 55 -2.62 -1.24 17.44
N GLY A 56 -2.33 -0.44 18.48
CA GLY A 56 -3.32 0.37 19.20
C GLY A 56 -4.32 -0.51 19.96
N SER A 57 -5.61 -0.20 19.85
CA SER A 57 -6.70 -0.92 20.55
C SER A 57 -7.20 -2.18 19.82
N LEU A 58 -6.55 -2.60 18.73
CA LEU A 58 -6.97 -3.79 18.00
C LEU A 58 -6.64 -5.06 18.80
N PRO A 59 -7.52 -6.08 18.76
CA PRO A 59 -7.27 -7.33 19.47
C PRO A 59 -6.09 -8.08 18.85
N VAL A 60 -5.20 -8.55 19.72
CA VAL A 60 -4.01 -9.32 19.37
C VAL A 60 -4.14 -10.72 19.96
N VAL A 61 -3.94 -11.73 19.14
CA VAL A 61 -3.88 -13.14 19.51
C VAL A 61 -2.44 -13.60 19.30
N ILE A 62 -1.86 -14.21 20.34
CA ILE A 62 -0.52 -14.79 20.25
C ILE A 62 -0.66 -16.27 19.93
N LEU A 63 -0.09 -16.69 18.82
CA LEU A 63 -0.08 -18.10 18.41
C LEU A 63 0.81 -18.89 19.38
N ASN A 64 0.20 -19.78 20.16
CA ASN A 64 0.84 -20.74 21.06
C ASN A 64 0.15 -22.10 20.94
N GLU A 65 0.64 -23.11 21.68
CA GLU A 65 0.13 -24.48 21.65
C GLU A 65 -1.27 -24.64 22.28
N GLU A 66 -1.75 -23.61 23.01
CA GLU A 66 -3.02 -23.63 23.72
C GLU A 66 -4.21 -23.11 22.91
N ILE A 67 -3.95 -22.51 21.74
CA ILE A 67 -5.00 -21.91 20.92
C ILE A 67 -5.63 -22.97 20.02
N GLU A 68 -6.92 -23.20 20.22
CA GLU A 68 -7.74 -23.99 19.30
C GLU A 68 -8.38 -23.07 18.25
N PHE A 69 -8.15 -23.39 16.98
CA PHE A 69 -8.78 -22.70 15.85
C PHE A 69 -9.97 -23.50 15.34
N SER A 70 -11.08 -22.79 15.10
CA SER A 70 -12.23 -23.38 14.42
C SER A 70 -11.89 -23.70 12.95
N SER A 71 -12.46 -24.78 12.40
CA SER A 71 -12.37 -25.08 10.96
C SER A 71 -13.03 -24.00 10.10
N GLN A 72 -13.88 -23.16 10.67
CA GLN A 72 -14.47 -21.99 10.04
C GLN A 72 -13.60 -20.74 10.18
N GLY A 73 -12.55 -20.79 11.01
CA GLY A 73 -11.60 -19.70 11.15
C GLY A 73 -10.85 -19.41 9.85
N ILE A 74 -10.59 -18.14 9.58
CA ILE A 74 -9.91 -17.69 8.37
C ILE A 74 -8.57 -17.05 8.75
N PHE A 75 -7.50 -17.53 8.13
CA PHE A 75 -6.17 -16.95 8.24
C PHE A 75 -5.89 -16.11 6.98
N ILE A 76 -5.64 -14.83 7.19
CA ILE A 76 -5.14 -13.92 6.16
C ILE A 76 -3.62 -13.84 6.30
N VAL A 77 -2.91 -14.45 5.38
CA VAL A 77 -1.46 -14.69 5.48
C VAL A 77 -0.72 -13.87 4.41
N PRO A 78 0.27 -13.04 4.79
CA PRO A 78 1.12 -12.35 3.83
C PRO A 78 1.88 -13.31 2.91
N GLU A 79 2.15 -12.88 1.68
CA GLU A 79 2.85 -13.64 0.65
C GLU A 79 4.25 -14.13 1.06
N VAL A 80 4.87 -13.47 2.04
CA VAL A 80 6.23 -13.75 2.51
C VAL A 80 6.30 -14.78 3.65
N MET A 81 5.17 -15.23 4.19
CA MET A 81 5.11 -16.05 5.40
C MET A 81 4.88 -17.55 5.13
N GLN A 82 5.72 -18.16 4.29
CA GLN A 82 5.64 -19.60 3.96
C GLN A 82 5.52 -20.50 5.22
N VAL A 83 6.25 -20.17 6.28
CA VAL A 83 6.22 -20.95 7.53
C VAL A 83 4.81 -21.11 8.09
N LEU A 84 3.94 -20.10 7.98
CA LEU A 84 2.56 -20.20 8.44
C LEU A 84 1.71 -21.10 7.55
N TYR A 85 1.96 -21.10 6.24
CA TYR A 85 1.29 -22.02 5.33
C TYR A 85 1.66 -23.48 5.66
N ASP A 86 2.95 -23.74 5.92
CA ASP A 86 3.45 -25.05 6.29
C ASP A 86 2.94 -25.50 7.67
N LEU A 87 2.88 -24.57 8.64
CA LEU A 87 2.37 -24.83 9.98
C LEU A 87 0.87 -25.17 9.93
N ALA A 88 0.08 -24.35 9.26
CA ALA A 88 -1.35 -24.58 9.10
C ALA A 88 -1.65 -25.94 8.45
N SER A 89 -0.82 -26.37 7.48
CA SER A 89 -0.97 -27.69 6.83
C SER A 89 -0.78 -28.89 7.77
N LYS A 90 -0.12 -28.70 8.90
CA LYS A 90 0.15 -29.72 9.93
C LYS A 90 -0.87 -29.73 11.08
N MET A 91 -1.77 -28.74 11.11
CA MET A 91 -2.78 -28.65 12.17
C MET A 91 -3.85 -29.72 12.01
N THR A 92 -4.35 -30.24 13.13
CA THR A 92 -5.43 -31.24 13.17
C THR A 92 -6.74 -30.66 12.60
N VAL A 93 -7.03 -29.40 12.94
CA VAL A 93 -8.12 -28.61 12.36
C VAL A 93 -7.49 -27.61 11.41
N PHE A 94 -7.77 -27.74 10.12
CA PHE A 94 -7.18 -26.88 9.09
C PHE A 94 -8.02 -25.62 8.93
N PRO A 95 -7.49 -24.42 9.24
CA PRO A 95 -8.20 -23.18 9.00
C PRO A 95 -8.30 -22.87 7.50
N ARG A 96 -9.31 -22.11 7.11
CA ARG A 96 -9.42 -21.56 5.77
C ARG A 96 -8.29 -20.55 5.58
N MET A 97 -7.54 -20.67 4.48
CA MET A 97 -6.37 -19.81 4.25
C MET A 97 -6.56 -18.93 3.04
N ILE A 98 -6.30 -17.64 3.23
CA ILE A 98 -6.32 -16.62 2.18
C ILE A 98 -4.97 -15.92 2.18
N MET A 99 -4.33 -15.84 1.03
CA MET A 99 -3.12 -15.04 0.87
C MET A 99 -3.50 -13.57 0.69
N HIS A 100 -2.89 -12.67 1.45
CA HIS A 100 -2.89 -11.24 1.14
C HIS A 100 -1.55 -10.89 0.48
N ASN A 101 -1.51 -10.96 -0.84
CA ASN A 101 -0.33 -10.64 -1.62
C ASN A 101 -0.28 -9.14 -1.89
N GLN A 102 0.49 -8.44 -1.10
CA GLN A 102 0.59 -6.99 -1.18
C GLN A 102 1.64 -6.51 -2.18
N ASN A 103 2.57 -7.40 -2.59
CA ASN A 103 3.59 -7.05 -3.56
C ASN A 103 4.04 -8.27 -4.37
N PRO A 104 3.81 -8.30 -5.70
CA PRO A 104 4.13 -9.46 -6.53
C PRO A 104 5.62 -9.79 -6.55
N PHE A 105 6.50 -8.79 -6.34
CA PHE A 105 7.95 -8.99 -6.31
C PHE A 105 8.44 -9.68 -5.03
N TYR A 106 7.63 -9.72 -3.99
CA TYR A 106 7.99 -10.39 -2.72
C TYR A 106 7.40 -11.81 -2.63
N THR A 107 6.52 -12.20 -3.54
CA THR A 107 5.92 -13.53 -3.56
C THR A 107 6.97 -14.64 -3.59
N GLY A 108 8.09 -14.43 -4.29
CA GLY A 108 9.20 -15.37 -4.35
C GLY A 108 9.96 -15.57 -3.03
N TYR A 109 9.74 -14.74 -2.00
CA TYR A 109 10.30 -14.99 -0.67
C TYR A 109 9.50 -16.04 0.12
N GLY A 110 8.21 -16.20 -0.21
CA GLY A 110 7.33 -17.18 0.44
C GLY A 110 7.05 -18.43 -0.40
N PHE A 111 7.22 -18.36 -1.72
CA PHE A 111 6.85 -19.45 -2.61
C PHE A 111 7.90 -19.69 -3.69
N LEU A 112 8.18 -20.96 -3.99
CA LEU A 112 9.18 -21.35 -4.98
C LEU A 112 8.73 -21.13 -6.45
N SER A 113 7.42 -21.20 -6.70
CA SER A 113 6.85 -21.08 -8.04
C SER A 113 5.33 -20.82 -7.96
N ALA A 114 4.72 -20.44 -9.09
CA ALA A 114 3.27 -20.39 -9.23
C ALA A 114 2.60 -21.76 -9.00
N GLN A 115 3.23 -22.85 -9.44
CA GLN A 115 2.74 -24.20 -9.17
C GLN A 115 2.69 -24.46 -7.67
N HIS A 116 3.71 -24.08 -6.90
CA HIS A 116 3.73 -24.21 -5.45
C HIS A 116 2.57 -23.44 -4.79
N ILE A 117 2.23 -22.22 -5.27
CA ILE A 117 1.05 -21.48 -4.83
C ILE A 117 -0.23 -22.25 -5.14
N ASN A 118 -0.35 -22.79 -6.35
CA ASN A 118 -1.55 -23.51 -6.81
C ASN A 118 -1.79 -24.82 -6.04
N GLU A 119 -0.73 -25.50 -5.62
CA GLU A 119 -0.79 -26.73 -4.85
C GLU A 119 -1.11 -26.51 -3.37
N HIS A 120 -0.83 -25.32 -2.81
CA HIS A 120 -1.21 -25.00 -1.44
C HIS A 120 -2.74 -24.96 -1.25
N ARG A 121 -3.19 -25.29 -0.04
CA ARG A 121 -4.60 -25.20 0.37
C ARG A 121 -5.07 -23.75 0.55
N LEU A 122 -4.66 -22.86 -0.37
CA LEU A 122 -5.17 -21.50 -0.43
C LEU A 122 -6.54 -21.48 -1.10
N GLU A 123 -7.50 -20.84 -0.45
CA GLU A 123 -8.84 -20.65 -1.01
C GLU A 123 -8.83 -19.59 -2.10
N ARG A 124 -8.18 -18.45 -1.83
CA ARG A 124 -8.03 -17.33 -2.75
C ARG A 124 -6.87 -16.42 -2.37
N ILE A 125 -6.65 -15.41 -3.19
CA ILE A 125 -5.64 -14.38 -3.00
C ILE A 125 -6.32 -13.01 -3.03
N ILE A 126 -6.02 -12.14 -2.06
CA ILE A 126 -6.41 -10.73 -2.06
C ILE A 126 -5.19 -9.92 -2.46
N VAL A 127 -5.37 -8.93 -3.33
CA VAL A 127 -4.29 -8.07 -3.83
C VAL A 127 -4.70 -6.60 -3.79
N PRO A 128 -3.74 -5.65 -3.68
CA PRO A 128 -4.04 -4.22 -3.61
C PRO A 128 -4.30 -3.57 -4.98
N SER A 129 -3.99 -4.24 -6.10
CA SER A 129 -4.01 -3.61 -7.43
C SER A 129 -4.26 -4.59 -8.56
N SER A 130 -4.75 -4.09 -9.70
CA SER A 130 -4.85 -4.84 -10.96
C SER A 130 -3.46 -5.29 -11.43
N TYR A 131 -2.44 -4.48 -11.21
CA TYR A 131 -1.06 -4.83 -11.55
C TYR A 131 -0.59 -6.09 -10.82
N THR A 132 -0.81 -6.18 -9.50
CA THR A 132 -0.45 -7.37 -8.73
C THR A 132 -1.23 -8.60 -9.21
N LYS A 133 -2.54 -8.45 -9.46
CA LYS A 133 -3.37 -9.52 -10.04
C LYS A 133 -2.81 -9.99 -11.37
N TYR A 134 -2.53 -9.06 -12.28
CA TYR A 134 -1.97 -9.35 -13.60
C TYR A 134 -0.65 -10.12 -13.49
N LYS A 135 0.29 -9.66 -12.67
CA LYS A 135 1.59 -10.31 -12.49
C LYS A 135 1.49 -11.75 -11.94
N LEU A 136 0.58 -12.00 -11.02
CA LEU A 136 0.34 -13.36 -10.52
C LEU A 136 -0.29 -14.27 -11.59
N GLN A 137 -1.22 -13.75 -12.38
CA GLN A 137 -1.83 -14.51 -13.48
C GLN A 137 -0.83 -14.78 -14.62
N GLU A 138 0.01 -13.79 -14.96
CA GLU A 138 1.05 -13.91 -15.99
C GLU A 138 2.02 -15.05 -15.71
N ILE A 139 2.37 -15.30 -14.44
CA ILE A 139 3.26 -16.41 -14.03
C ILE A 139 2.54 -17.74 -13.83
N GLY A 140 1.22 -17.81 -14.08
CA GLY A 140 0.44 -19.05 -14.04
C GLY A 140 -0.24 -19.35 -12.69
N VAL A 141 -0.47 -18.36 -11.83
CA VAL A 141 -1.31 -18.55 -10.63
C VAL A 141 -2.76 -18.69 -11.06
N THR A 142 -3.41 -19.81 -10.68
CA THR A 142 -4.79 -20.16 -11.04
C THR A 142 -5.80 -19.97 -9.92
N LYS A 143 -5.36 -19.66 -8.70
CA LYS A 143 -6.24 -19.34 -7.57
C LYS A 143 -7.13 -18.14 -7.88
N PRO A 144 -8.36 -18.08 -7.37
CA PRO A 144 -9.18 -16.86 -7.44
C PRO A 144 -8.42 -15.65 -6.85
N ILE A 145 -8.38 -14.52 -7.57
CA ILE A 145 -7.69 -13.31 -7.15
C ILE A 145 -8.69 -12.15 -7.10
N ASP A 146 -8.88 -11.60 -5.90
CA ASP A 146 -9.73 -10.44 -5.64
C ASP A 146 -8.90 -9.19 -5.40
N ILE A 147 -9.39 -8.04 -5.87
CA ILE A 147 -8.75 -6.75 -5.67
C ILE A 147 -9.49 -5.98 -4.58
N ILE A 148 -8.74 -5.54 -3.57
CA ILE A 148 -9.17 -4.55 -2.59
C ILE A 148 -8.11 -3.45 -2.57
N HIS A 149 -8.41 -2.30 -3.17
CA HIS A 149 -7.50 -1.16 -3.14
C HIS A 149 -7.40 -0.61 -1.72
N PRO A 150 -6.20 -0.33 -1.21
CA PRO A 150 -6.04 0.42 0.03
C PRO A 150 -6.60 1.83 -0.14
N TYR A 151 -6.87 2.52 0.96
CA TYR A 151 -7.29 3.91 0.91
C TYR A 151 -6.20 4.86 1.40
N ILE A 152 -6.30 6.10 0.96
CA ILE A 152 -5.47 7.20 1.44
C ILE A 152 -6.31 8.00 2.45
N PRO A 153 -5.86 8.13 3.70
CA PRO A 153 -6.55 8.87 4.74
C PRO A 153 -6.81 10.34 4.35
N ASP A 154 -7.91 10.90 4.85
CA ASP A 154 -8.37 12.25 4.48
C ASP A 154 -7.46 13.38 4.99
N TYR A 155 -6.55 13.08 5.93
CA TYR A 155 -5.54 14.06 6.35
C TYR A 155 -4.43 14.26 5.31
N PHE A 156 -4.27 13.35 4.31
CA PHE A 156 -3.53 13.63 3.10
C PHE A 156 -4.41 14.47 2.17
N LYS A 157 -4.22 15.77 2.22
CA LYS A 157 -4.95 16.77 1.44
C LYS A 157 -4.06 17.96 1.11
N PRO A 158 -4.38 18.73 0.06
CA PRO A 158 -3.67 19.97 -0.23
C PRO A 158 -3.70 20.93 0.96
N ALA A 159 -2.66 21.75 1.09
CA ALA A 159 -2.66 22.84 2.05
C ALA A 159 -3.82 23.83 1.77
N GLU A 160 -4.40 24.39 2.83
CA GLU A 160 -5.46 25.41 2.69
C GLU A 160 -4.91 26.75 2.20
N LYS A 161 -3.61 26.99 2.45
CA LYS A 161 -2.92 28.21 1.99
C LYS A 161 -2.09 27.95 0.76
N GLN A 162 -1.96 28.96 -0.07
CA GLN A 162 -1.05 28.92 -1.22
C GLN A 162 0.38 28.63 -0.72
N ARG A 163 1.07 27.76 -1.46
CA ARG A 163 2.47 27.41 -1.17
C ARG A 163 3.38 28.55 -1.61
N GLU A 164 4.08 29.16 -0.68
CA GLU A 164 5.00 30.29 -0.94
C GLU A 164 6.43 29.84 -1.25
N VAL A 165 6.79 28.66 -0.81
CA VAL A 165 8.13 28.11 -0.94
C VAL A 165 8.11 26.88 -1.85
N ILE A 166 9.12 26.76 -2.69
CA ILE A 166 9.31 25.58 -3.54
C ILE A 166 9.89 24.47 -2.65
N GLN A 167 9.01 23.67 -2.06
CA GLN A 167 9.39 22.49 -1.30
C GLN A 167 9.22 21.26 -2.16
N ILE A 168 10.25 20.41 -2.18
CA ILE A 168 10.30 19.13 -2.88
C ILE A 168 10.44 18.03 -1.84
N ALA A 169 9.40 17.20 -1.69
CA ALA A 169 9.42 16.05 -0.80
C ALA A 169 9.94 14.80 -1.52
N PHE A 170 10.64 13.93 -0.81
CA PHE A 170 11.16 12.66 -1.32
C PHE A 170 11.46 11.68 -0.19
N SER A 171 11.69 10.39 -0.53
CA SER A 171 12.12 9.38 0.43
C SER A 171 13.34 8.62 -0.06
N ARG A 172 14.36 8.47 0.79
CA ARG A 172 15.55 7.67 0.51
C ARG A 172 15.42 6.19 0.87
N ARG A 173 14.28 5.78 1.39
CA ARG A 173 14.11 4.46 2.04
C ARG A 173 14.50 3.27 1.16
N LYS A 174 14.10 3.27 -0.11
CA LYS A 174 14.36 2.15 -1.02
C LYS A 174 15.63 2.33 -1.85
N ARG A 175 15.95 3.57 -2.24
CA ARG A 175 17.06 3.93 -3.14
C ARG A 175 17.86 5.08 -2.56
N SER A 176 18.67 4.81 -1.54
CA SER A 176 19.37 5.85 -0.78
C SER A 176 20.36 6.65 -1.62
N ALA A 177 21.03 6.02 -2.58
CA ALA A 177 22.01 6.65 -3.46
C ALA A 177 21.37 7.48 -4.59
N GLU A 178 20.16 7.16 -5.01
CA GLU A 178 19.50 7.77 -6.18
C GLU A 178 19.29 9.27 -6.02
N PHE A 179 18.98 9.72 -4.81
CA PHE A 179 18.83 11.15 -4.53
C PHE A 179 20.13 11.92 -4.77
N ASP A 180 21.27 11.38 -4.39
CA ASP A 180 22.57 12.06 -4.55
C ASP A 180 22.97 12.13 -6.02
N ILE A 181 22.70 11.06 -6.78
CA ILE A 181 22.89 11.04 -8.23
C ILE A 181 21.96 12.08 -8.90
N PHE A 182 20.67 12.02 -8.62
CA PHE A 182 19.70 12.99 -9.13
C PHE A 182 20.12 14.43 -8.79
N LYS A 183 20.52 14.69 -7.53
CA LYS A 183 20.92 16.03 -7.06
C LYS A 183 22.09 16.57 -7.85
N PHE A 184 23.08 15.75 -8.20
CA PHE A 184 24.19 16.17 -9.05
C PHE A 184 23.71 16.69 -10.40
N TYR A 185 22.84 15.93 -11.09
CA TYR A 185 22.27 16.34 -12.39
C TYR A 185 21.39 17.59 -12.24
N PHE A 186 20.55 17.63 -11.22
CA PHE A 186 19.69 18.78 -10.94
C PHE A 186 20.51 20.07 -10.74
N LEU A 187 21.53 20.06 -9.87
CA LEU A 187 22.35 21.23 -9.61
C LEU A 187 23.17 21.65 -10.85
N SER A 188 23.49 20.72 -11.74
CA SER A 188 24.19 21.02 -12.99
C SER A 188 23.29 21.73 -14.01
N LEU A 189 21.99 21.48 -14.00
CA LEU A 189 21.02 22.04 -14.95
C LEU A 189 20.23 23.21 -14.38
N TYR A 190 20.03 23.23 -13.06
CA TYR A 190 19.25 24.26 -12.39
C TYR A 190 20.00 25.58 -12.26
N SER A 191 19.43 26.64 -12.83
CA SER A 191 20.07 27.96 -12.89
C SER A 191 20.00 28.77 -11.60
N HIS A 192 19.61 28.18 -10.46
CA HIS A 192 19.48 28.82 -9.14
C HIS A 192 18.61 30.09 -9.10
N LYS A 193 17.63 30.21 -9.99
CA LYS A 193 16.72 31.37 -10.02
C LYS A 193 15.85 31.47 -8.76
N HIS A 194 15.53 30.33 -8.15
CA HIS A 194 14.66 30.25 -6.99
C HIS A 194 15.27 29.35 -5.92
N SER A 195 14.98 29.67 -4.65
CA SER A 195 15.36 28.79 -3.53
C SER A 195 14.48 27.54 -3.51
N VAL A 196 15.10 26.37 -3.47
CA VAL A 196 14.40 25.07 -3.44
C VAL A 196 14.78 24.35 -2.15
N ASN A 197 13.77 23.91 -1.41
CA ASN A 197 13.94 23.14 -0.18
C ASN A 197 13.64 21.64 -0.43
N PHE A 198 14.63 20.77 -0.27
CA PHE A 198 14.49 19.32 -0.37
C PHE A 198 14.21 18.73 1.01
N VAL A 199 13.06 18.05 1.19
CA VAL A 199 12.66 17.46 2.46
C VAL A 199 12.59 15.94 2.34
N ASN A 200 13.44 15.23 3.07
CA ASN A 200 13.39 13.77 3.17
C ASN A 200 12.37 13.36 4.23
N ILE A 201 11.36 12.62 3.81
CA ILE A 201 10.28 12.15 4.68
C ILE A 201 10.55 10.79 5.35
N GLN A 202 11.73 10.23 5.15
CA GLN A 202 12.09 8.96 5.79
C GLN A 202 12.18 9.12 7.31
N GLY A 203 11.54 8.20 8.04
CA GLY A 203 11.57 8.17 9.52
C GLY A 203 10.52 9.07 10.19
N LEU A 204 9.72 9.79 9.42
CA LEU A 204 8.58 10.56 9.92
C LEU A 204 7.37 9.67 10.19
N THR A 205 6.53 10.07 11.14
CA THR A 205 5.19 9.49 11.32
C THR A 205 4.32 9.77 10.10
N ARG A 206 3.22 9.04 9.95
CA ARG A 206 2.33 9.21 8.80
C ARG A 206 1.67 10.59 8.75
N GLU A 207 1.36 11.16 9.91
CA GLU A 207 0.83 12.51 10.07
C GLU A 207 1.88 13.58 9.71
N GLU A 208 3.13 13.40 10.12
CA GLU A 208 4.23 14.29 9.73
C GLU A 208 4.50 14.21 8.23
N VAL A 209 4.45 13.02 7.62
CA VAL A 209 4.53 12.84 6.17
C VAL A 209 3.40 13.62 5.47
N ALA A 210 2.17 13.51 5.94
CA ALA A 210 1.04 14.24 5.37
C ALA A 210 1.24 15.76 5.44
N LYS A 211 1.75 16.26 6.59
CA LYS A 211 2.07 17.67 6.74
C LYS A 211 3.12 18.13 5.73
N VAL A 212 4.25 17.40 5.63
CA VAL A 212 5.32 17.74 4.68
C VAL A 212 4.80 17.70 3.25
N MET A 213 4.03 16.68 2.87
CA MET A 213 3.46 16.56 1.52
C MET A 213 2.44 17.67 1.23
N SER A 214 1.62 18.10 2.20
CA SER A 214 0.67 19.20 1.99
C SER A 214 1.38 20.53 1.68
N GLU A 215 2.56 20.74 2.24
CA GLU A 215 3.41 21.92 2.03
C GLU A 215 4.28 21.81 0.76
N ALA A 216 4.54 20.60 0.26
CA ALA A 216 5.39 20.35 -0.88
C ALA A 216 4.68 20.63 -2.21
N ALA A 217 5.31 21.40 -3.10
CA ALA A 217 4.83 21.62 -4.48
C ALA A 217 5.06 20.37 -5.34
N ILE A 218 6.16 19.67 -5.10
CA ILE A 218 6.62 18.54 -5.91
C ILE A 218 6.94 17.37 -4.98
N PHE A 219 6.57 16.16 -5.41
CA PHE A 219 7.05 14.90 -4.81
C PHE A 219 7.91 14.15 -5.81
N ILE A 220 9.16 13.87 -5.43
CA ILE A 220 10.07 13.04 -6.21
C ILE A 220 9.95 11.59 -5.79
N SER A 221 9.54 10.74 -6.72
CA SER A 221 9.43 9.29 -6.54
C SER A 221 10.74 8.60 -6.89
N PHE A 222 11.38 7.99 -5.88
CA PHE A 222 12.43 7.01 -6.05
C PHE A 222 11.87 5.60 -5.80
N ALA A 223 10.73 5.30 -6.42
CA ALA A 223 10.05 4.03 -6.27
C ALA A 223 10.87 2.87 -6.86
N GLU A 224 10.77 1.69 -6.24
CA GLU A 224 11.41 0.46 -6.67
C GLU A 224 10.51 -0.73 -6.30
N ARG A 225 10.20 -1.57 -7.28
CA ARG A 225 9.38 -2.79 -7.07
C ARG A 225 8.09 -2.50 -6.30
N GLU A 226 7.28 -1.61 -6.83
CA GLU A 226 5.99 -1.25 -6.24
C GLU A 226 4.85 -2.17 -6.72
N SER A 227 3.87 -2.37 -5.87
CA SER A 227 2.60 -3.01 -6.23
C SER A 227 1.54 -1.96 -6.60
N LEU A 228 1.45 -0.89 -5.82
CA LEU A 228 0.52 0.23 -6.03
C LEU A 228 1.20 1.59 -5.82
N GLY A 229 2.18 1.69 -4.93
CA GLY A 229 2.89 2.94 -4.64
C GLY A 229 2.11 3.87 -3.70
N LEU A 230 1.86 3.45 -2.46
CA LEU A 230 1.11 4.23 -1.47
C LEU A 230 1.64 5.65 -1.31
N MET A 231 2.97 5.83 -1.24
CA MET A 231 3.59 7.14 -1.06
C MET A 231 3.31 8.08 -2.25
N THR A 232 3.26 7.53 -3.46
CA THR A 232 2.86 8.25 -4.67
C THR A 232 1.40 8.72 -4.60
N LEU A 233 0.50 7.85 -4.14
CA LEU A 233 -0.92 8.19 -3.92
C LEU A 233 -1.10 9.22 -2.80
N GLU A 234 -0.33 9.11 -1.71
CA GLU A 234 -0.32 10.07 -0.60
C GLU A 234 0.13 11.47 -1.09
N ALA A 235 1.13 11.52 -1.96
CA ALA A 235 1.59 12.78 -2.59
C ALA A 235 0.52 13.37 -3.54
N MET A 236 -0.11 12.54 -4.37
CA MET A 236 -1.24 12.98 -5.22
C MET A 236 -2.40 13.53 -4.38
N ALA A 237 -2.76 12.83 -3.31
CA ALA A 237 -3.81 13.26 -2.38
C ALA A 237 -3.50 14.60 -1.70
N SER A 238 -2.21 14.89 -1.49
CA SER A 238 -1.71 16.14 -0.91
C SER A 238 -1.56 17.27 -1.94
N GLY A 239 -1.89 17.01 -3.22
CA GLY A 239 -1.80 17.99 -4.30
C GLY A 239 -0.36 18.30 -4.72
N CYS A 240 0.57 17.36 -4.59
CA CYS A 240 1.91 17.48 -5.16
C CYS A 240 1.88 17.18 -6.66
N HIS A 241 2.74 17.85 -7.43
CA HIS A 241 3.14 17.33 -8.73
C HIS A 241 4.08 16.13 -8.52
N VAL A 242 3.65 14.96 -8.94
CA VAL A 242 4.42 13.72 -8.77
C VAL A 242 5.27 13.46 -9.99
N LEU A 243 6.56 13.20 -9.80
CA LEU A 243 7.47 12.85 -10.90
C LEU A 243 8.61 11.94 -10.39
N GLY A 244 9.19 11.16 -11.29
CA GLY A 244 10.31 10.28 -10.99
C GLY A 244 10.12 8.85 -11.43
N PHE A 245 10.79 7.90 -10.75
CA PHE A 245 10.68 6.50 -11.10
C PHE A 245 9.31 5.93 -10.71
N SER A 246 8.71 5.17 -11.62
CA SER A 246 7.41 4.53 -11.35
C SER A 246 7.50 3.37 -10.35
N GLY A 247 8.65 2.72 -10.28
CA GLY A 247 8.84 1.49 -9.49
C GLY A 247 8.30 0.23 -10.16
N TYR A 248 7.87 0.34 -11.41
CA TYR A 248 7.33 -0.76 -12.21
C TYR A 248 8.20 -1.00 -13.45
N THR A 249 8.33 -2.26 -13.82
CA THR A 249 8.97 -2.66 -15.08
C THR A 249 8.03 -2.60 -16.27
N ASP A 250 6.72 -2.57 -15.99
CA ASP A 250 5.64 -2.54 -16.96
C ASP A 250 4.57 -1.57 -16.46
N ILE A 251 4.30 -0.52 -17.22
CA ILE A 251 3.28 0.50 -16.90
C ILE A 251 1.87 0.09 -17.33
N TYR A 252 1.75 -0.97 -18.13
CA TYR A 252 0.45 -1.50 -18.53
C TYR A 252 -0.22 -2.21 -17.34
N ASN A 253 -1.53 -2.13 -17.26
CA ASN A 253 -2.34 -2.67 -16.17
C ASN A 253 -2.10 -2.05 -14.78
N ASN A 254 -1.59 -0.83 -14.72
CA ASN A 254 -1.39 -0.08 -13.48
C ASN A 254 -2.46 1.01 -13.34
N GLU A 255 -3.05 1.13 -12.16
CA GLU A 255 -4.11 2.11 -11.89
C GLU A 255 -3.59 3.51 -11.56
N VAL A 256 -2.29 3.63 -11.25
CA VAL A 256 -1.66 4.84 -10.67
C VAL A 256 -0.67 5.47 -11.62
N ILE A 257 0.07 4.65 -12.37
CA ILE A 257 1.14 5.13 -13.23
C ILE A 257 0.58 5.42 -14.63
N ASP A 258 0.31 6.69 -14.87
CA ASP A 258 -0.22 7.22 -16.11
C ASP A 258 0.31 8.64 -16.31
N ASP A 259 0.64 9.01 -17.55
CA ASP A 259 1.19 10.33 -17.88
C ASP A 259 0.22 11.48 -17.62
N SER A 260 -1.06 11.19 -17.43
CA SER A 260 -2.07 12.18 -17.06
C SER A 260 -2.02 12.60 -15.59
N VAL A 261 -1.35 11.83 -14.71
CA VAL A 261 -1.28 12.09 -13.25
C VAL A 261 0.12 12.36 -12.73
N GLY A 262 1.16 12.15 -13.55
CA GLY A 262 2.56 12.35 -13.14
C GLY A 262 3.52 12.42 -14.33
N ASP A 263 4.81 12.60 -14.03
CA ASP A 263 5.91 12.49 -15.00
C ASP A 263 6.79 11.31 -14.64
N TRP A 264 6.71 10.24 -15.42
CA TRP A 264 7.41 9.00 -15.14
C TRP A 264 8.71 8.90 -15.92
N ILE A 265 9.79 8.63 -15.19
CA ILE A 265 11.16 8.65 -15.70
C ILE A 265 11.67 7.21 -15.81
N GLY A 266 12.33 6.90 -16.91
CA GLY A 266 13.02 5.62 -17.09
C GLY A 266 14.25 5.49 -16.19
N GLU A 267 14.60 4.26 -15.85
CA GLU A 267 15.79 3.96 -15.04
C GLU A 267 17.05 4.51 -15.72
N GLY A 268 17.87 5.26 -14.96
CA GLY A 268 19.11 5.85 -15.47
C GLY A 268 18.97 7.18 -16.19
N GLU A 269 17.74 7.65 -16.50
CA GLU A 269 17.48 8.87 -17.24
C GLU A 269 17.57 10.14 -16.36
N TYR A 270 18.68 10.31 -15.63
CA TYR A 270 18.83 11.40 -14.65
C TYR A 270 18.84 12.80 -15.26
N THR A 271 19.31 12.96 -16.51
CA THR A 271 19.24 14.24 -17.22
C THR A 271 17.79 14.64 -17.46
N LEU A 272 16.97 13.74 -17.99
CA LEU A 272 15.54 13.95 -18.20
C LEU A 272 14.83 14.20 -16.86
N PHE A 273 15.18 13.46 -15.81
CA PHE A 273 14.64 13.61 -14.48
C PHE A 273 14.86 15.04 -13.97
N ALA A 274 16.12 15.51 -14.01
CA ALA A 274 16.46 16.87 -13.58
C ALA A 274 15.74 17.95 -14.43
N GLN A 275 15.67 17.77 -15.75
CA GLN A 275 14.94 18.67 -16.66
C GLN A 275 13.45 18.75 -16.28
N LYS A 276 12.80 17.62 -16.01
CA LYS A 276 11.39 17.60 -15.62
C LYS A 276 11.15 18.29 -14.27
N VAL A 277 12.07 18.11 -13.29
CA VAL A 277 11.98 18.85 -12.01
C VAL A 277 12.17 20.34 -12.22
N CYS A 278 13.14 20.77 -13.03
CA CYS A 278 13.31 22.20 -13.37
C CYS A 278 12.04 22.78 -14.03
N GLN A 279 11.43 22.05 -14.96
CA GLN A 279 10.19 22.46 -15.59
C GLN A 279 9.03 22.57 -14.59
N ALA A 280 8.89 21.59 -13.67
CA ALA A 280 7.86 21.63 -12.65
C ALA A 280 8.03 22.80 -11.68
N ILE A 281 9.27 23.18 -11.36
CA ILE A 281 9.59 24.38 -10.59
C ILE A 281 9.16 25.65 -11.35
N ASP A 282 9.52 25.77 -12.62
CA ASP A 282 9.14 26.92 -13.46
C ASP A 282 7.62 27.05 -13.62
N ASP A 283 6.92 25.92 -13.76
CA ASP A 283 5.46 25.91 -13.86
C ASP A 283 4.80 26.33 -12.54
N PHE A 284 5.34 25.87 -11.40
CA PHE A 284 4.87 26.27 -10.07
C PHE A 284 5.05 27.78 -9.85
N VAL A 285 6.24 28.32 -10.13
CA VAL A 285 6.55 29.75 -9.94
C VAL A 285 5.70 30.65 -10.84
N ASN A 286 5.42 30.20 -12.07
CA ASN A 286 4.59 30.93 -13.00
C ASN A 286 3.08 30.68 -12.81
N GLU A 287 2.68 30.01 -11.73
CA GLU A 287 1.28 29.71 -11.41
C GLU A 287 0.52 29.03 -12.56
N LYS A 288 1.23 28.25 -13.36
CA LYS A 288 0.60 27.51 -14.44
C LYS A 288 -0.29 26.40 -13.90
N MET A 289 -1.50 26.32 -14.42
CA MET A 289 -2.41 25.23 -14.11
C MET A 289 -1.75 23.88 -14.47
N ASN A 290 -1.69 22.98 -13.49
CA ASN A 290 -1.11 21.66 -13.68
C ASN A 290 -2.22 20.59 -13.66
N LEU A 291 -2.66 20.19 -14.85
CA LEU A 291 -3.71 19.19 -15.03
C LEU A 291 -3.36 17.83 -14.40
N LYS A 292 -2.06 17.49 -14.24
CA LYS A 292 -1.63 16.26 -13.60
C LYS A 292 -1.98 16.24 -12.12
N ILE A 293 -1.83 17.37 -11.42
CA ILE A 293 -2.24 17.51 -10.03
C ILE A 293 -3.75 17.32 -9.90
N GLU A 294 -4.55 17.99 -10.74
CA GLU A 294 -6.01 17.87 -10.72
C GLU A 294 -6.47 16.44 -11.01
N ASN A 295 -5.84 15.79 -11.99
CA ASN A 295 -6.13 14.41 -12.34
C ASN A 295 -5.74 13.44 -11.21
N GLY A 296 -4.59 13.67 -10.55
CA GLY A 296 -4.17 12.90 -9.38
C GLY A 296 -5.17 13.02 -8.22
N LEU A 297 -5.60 14.23 -7.90
CA LEU A 297 -6.65 14.46 -6.88
C LEU A 297 -7.96 13.75 -7.25
N ARG A 298 -8.37 13.84 -8.53
CA ARG A 298 -9.57 13.15 -9.04
C ARG A 298 -9.44 11.64 -8.93
N LEU A 299 -8.28 11.07 -9.27
CA LEU A 299 -7.99 9.64 -9.12
C LEU A 299 -8.17 9.18 -7.67
N ILE A 300 -7.62 9.95 -6.70
CA ILE A 300 -7.77 9.65 -5.27
C ILE A 300 -9.25 9.64 -4.88
N GLU A 301 -10.00 10.68 -5.23
CA GLU A 301 -11.44 10.77 -4.89
C GLU A 301 -12.27 9.64 -5.50
N GLN A 302 -11.94 9.19 -6.70
CA GLN A 302 -12.70 8.19 -7.41
C GLN A 302 -12.37 6.74 -6.99
N ARG A 303 -11.18 6.48 -6.43
CA ARG A 303 -10.73 5.09 -6.21
C ARG A 303 -10.11 4.81 -4.85
N PHE A 304 -9.51 5.81 -4.19
CA PHE A 304 -8.62 5.58 -3.05
C PHE A 304 -9.07 6.27 -1.75
N ARG A 305 -10.36 6.59 -1.61
CA ARG A 305 -10.95 7.04 -0.34
C ARG A 305 -11.55 5.88 0.44
N ILE A 306 -11.72 6.06 1.74
CA ILE A 306 -12.19 5.03 2.68
C ILE A 306 -13.47 4.33 2.20
N ARG A 307 -14.42 5.07 1.58
CA ARG A 307 -15.67 4.51 1.05
C ARG A 307 -15.45 3.40 0.02
N HIS A 308 -14.43 3.54 -0.84
CA HIS A 308 -14.11 2.54 -1.89
C HIS A 308 -13.44 1.30 -1.28
N PHE A 309 -12.57 1.52 -0.29
CA PHE A 309 -11.95 0.44 0.47
C PHE A 309 -13.01 -0.37 1.22
N GLU A 310 -13.92 0.28 1.97
CA GLU A 310 -15.01 -0.37 2.70
C GLU A 310 -15.93 -1.16 1.75
N GLN A 311 -16.27 -0.61 0.58
CA GLN A 311 -17.02 -1.34 -0.45
C GLN A 311 -16.27 -2.57 -0.96
N GLY A 312 -14.96 -2.45 -1.21
CA GLY A 312 -14.10 -3.57 -1.59
C GLY A 312 -14.08 -4.67 -0.53
N VAL A 313 -13.91 -4.29 0.73
CA VAL A 313 -13.95 -5.20 1.88
C VAL A 313 -15.31 -5.90 1.97
N LYS A 314 -16.42 -5.17 1.94
CA LYS A 314 -17.77 -5.75 1.98
C LYS A 314 -17.98 -6.77 0.89
N ARG A 315 -17.67 -6.42 -0.35
CA ARG A 315 -17.83 -7.29 -1.51
C ARG A 315 -17.00 -8.57 -1.41
N VAL A 316 -15.70 -8.43 -1.16
CA VAL A 316 -14.77 -9.57 -1.18
C VAL A 316 -14.98 -10.48 0.02
N TYR A 317 -15.07 -9.94 1.22
CA TYR A 317 -15.30 -10.75 2.42
C TYR A 317 -16.73 -11.27 2.50
N GLY A 318 -17.73 -10.56 1.94
CA GLY A 318 -19.08 -11.10 1.78
C GLY A 318 -19.09 -12.38 0.97
N ASN A 319 -18.37 -12.43 -0.16
CA ASN A 319 -18.19 -13.63 -0.96
C ASN A 319 -17.40 -14.74 -0.23
N ILE A 320 -16.43 -14.38 0.63
CA ILE A 320 -15.65 -15.33 1.43
C ILE A 320 -16.52 -15.99 2.50
N PHE A 321 -17.42 -15.24 3.09
CA PHE A 321 -18.26 -15.69 4.19
C PHE A 321 -19.58 -16.34 3.69
N ASP A 322 -19.88 -16.23 2.40
CA ASP A 322 -21.19 -16.55 1.84
C ASP A 322 -22.33 -15.80 2.58
N TYR A 323 -22.07 -14.54 2.89
CA TYR A 323 -22.91 -13.66 3.69
C TYR A 323 -23.02 -12.27 3.06
N ASP A 324 -24.22 -11.72 3.02
CA ASP A 324 -24.47 -10.38 2.48
C ASP A 324 -24.05 -9.27 3.48
N LEU A 325 -22.79 -8.87 3.38
CA LEU A 325 -22.25 -7.74 4.14
C LEU A 325 -22.69 -6.38 3.59
N GLU A 326 -23.30 -6.31 2.39
CA GLU A 326 -23.74 -5.04 1.80
C GLU A 326 -24.94 -4.47 2.52
N ASN A 327 -25.80 -5.32 3.11
CA ASN A 327 -26.97 -4.93 3.87
C ASN A 327 -26.71 -4.76 5.38
N SER A 328 -25.50 -5.04 5.87
CA SER A 328 -25.15 -4.75 7.25
C SER A 328 -25.02 -3.23 7.45
N ARG A 329 -25.84 -2.69 8.36
CA ARG A 329 -25.97 -1.24 8.65
C ARG A 329 -24.61 -0.64 9.01
N SER A 330 -24.23 0.42 8.29
CA SER A 330 -23.20 1.39 8.65
C SER A 330 -23.53 2.11 9.95
#